data_244c8790d94d449e74135fc0ce6baa1a
#
_entry.id   244c8790d94d449e74135fc0ce6baa1a
#
_cell.length_a   1.000
_cell.length_b   1.000
_cell.length_c   1.000
_cell.angle_alpha   90.00
_cell.angle_beta   90.00
_cell.angle_gamma   90.00
#
_symmetry.space_group_name_H-M   'P 1'
#
loop_
_entity.id
_entity.type
_entity.pdbx_description
1 polymer ?
#
loop_
_entity_poly.entity_id
_entity_poly.type
_entity_poly.pdbx_seq_one_letter_code
_entity_poly.pdbx_strand_id
1 'polypeptide(L)'
;MLSEQPVWGSPNPGYAARAVQIFEGGGEGDIYPLKTGDNLVGRGTGDVSFPHDGYVSSKHATLTIGDGSLHVRDMGSANGTYLRVNGSAKIGQGDLLLLGEQILRIDPL
;
A
#
# COMPACT_ATOMS: atom_id res chain seq x y z
N MET A 1 7.17 -23.63 -25.17
CA MET A 1 7.30 -22.26 -25.60
C MET A 1 7.04 -21.30 -24.45
N LEU A 2 7.79 -20.27 -24.36
CA LEU A 2 7.74 -19.38 -23.22
C LEU A 2 7.13 -18.01 -23.54
N SER A 3 6.21 -17.98 -24.47
CA SER A 3 5.65 -16.73 -24.97
C SER A 3 5.09 -15.83 -23.88
N GLU A 4 4.58 -16.44 -22.82
CA GLU A 4 3.96 -15.68 -21.75
C GLU A 4 4.84 -15.56 -20.51
N GLN A 5 6.04 -16.09 -20.57
CA GLN A 5 6.89 -16.09 -19.40
C GLN A 5 7.69 -14.80 -19.30
N PRO A 6 7.56 -14.10 -18.21
CA PRO A 6 8.51 -13.03 -17.92
C PRO A 6 9.84 -13.69 -17.57
N VAL A 7 10.81 -13.51 -18.42
CA VAL A 7 12.13 -14.11 -18.21
C VAL A 7 12.80 -13.46 -17.02
N TRP A 8 12.59 -12.16 -16.91
CA TRP A 8 13.09 -11.38 -15.79
C TRP A 8 12.42 -10.01 -15.82
N GLY A 9 12.65 -9.23 -14.81
CA GLY A 9 12.19 -7.84 -14.77
C GLY A 9 10.74 -7.67 -14.35
N SER A 10 9.85 -8.57 -14.67
CA SER A 10 8.47 -8.52 -14.26
C SER A 10 8.02 -9.89 -13.78
N PRO A 11 8.54 -10.34 -12.64
CA PRO A 11 8.16 -11.65 -12.12
C PRO A 11 6.70 -11.71 -11.64
N ASN A 12 6.08 -10.57 -11.41
CA ASN A 12 4.73 -10.48 -10.90
C ASN A 12 3.90 -9.56 -11.78
N PRO A 13 3.44 -10.06 -12.93
CA PRO A 13 2.77 -9.21 -13.92
C PRO A 13 1.48 -8.56 -13.44
N GLY A 14 0.93 -9.00 -12.34
CA GLY A 14 -0.27 -8.38 -11.75
C GLY A 14 0.03 -7.20 -10.83
N TYR A 15 1.29 -6.96 -10.50
CA TYR A 15 1.63 -5.86 -9.59
C TYR A 15 1.81 -4.56 -10.35
N ALA A 16 1.28 -3.48 -9.78
CA ALA A 16 1.27 -2.16 -10.39
C ALA A 16 1.98 -1.10 -9.55
N ALA A 17 2.20 -1.36 -8.28
CA ALA A 17 2.81 -0.42 -7.36
C ALA A 17 3.38 -1.17 -6.17
N ARG A 18 3.95 -0.43 -5.24
CA ARG A 18 4.39 -1.00 -3.97
C ARG A 18 4.16 -0.01 -2.84
N ALA A 19 3.85 -0.54 -1.67
CA ALA A 19 3.79 0.22 -0.44
C ALA A 19 5.10 0.02 0.31
N VAL A 20 5.74 1.11 0.69
CA VAL A 20 7.01 1.07 1.41
C VAL A 20 6.78 1.57 2.82
N GLN A 21 7.08 0.75 3.80
CA GLN A 21 6.99 1.13 5.19
C GLN A 21 8.07 2.18 5.49
N ILE A 22 7.66 3.30 6.07
CA ILE A 22 8.59 4.38 6.43
C ILE A 22 8.69 4.42 7.94
N PHE A 23 9.89 4.31 8.45
CA PHE A 23 10.13 4.44 9.88
C PHE A 23 10.18 5.90 10.29
N GLU A 24 9.89 6.16 11.54
CA GLU A 24 10.14 7.45 12.14
C GLU A 24 11.62 7.78 11.97
N GLY A 25 11.87 8.99 11.46
CA GLY A 25 13.25 9.37 11.09
C GLY A 25 13.57 9.17 9.62
N GLY A 26 12.69 8.52 8.84
CA GLY A 26 12.78 8.46 7.39
C GLY A 26 13.35 7.18 6.79
N GLY A 27 13.81 6.23 7.61
CA GLY A 27 14.31 4.96 7.09
C GLY A 27 13.19 4.10 6.50
N GLU A 28 13.52 3.24 5.55
CA GLU A 28 12.58 2.34 4.91
C GLU A 28 12.61 0.96 5.56
N GLY A 29 11.43 0.40 5.78
CA GLY A 29 11.27 -0.95 6.29
C GLY A 29 10.78 -1.90 5.20
N ASP A 30 9.74 -2.66 5.51
CA ASP A 30 9.20 -3.66 4.61
C ASP A 30 8.57 -3.04 3.37
N ILE A 31 8.61 -3.80 2.27
CA ILE A 31 8.01 -3.41 1.00
C ILE A 31 6.92 -4.42 0.68
N TYR A 32 5.74 -3.89 0.36
CA TYR A 32 4.57 -4.70 0.05
C TYR A 32 4.16 -4.45 -1.41
N PRO A 33 4.26 -5.46 -2.28
CA PRO A 33 3.79 -5.31 -3.66
C PRO A 33 2.27 -5.12 -3.68
N LEU A 34 1.81 -4.20 -4.50
CA LEU A 34 0.39 -3.91 -4.67
C LEU A 34 -0.04 -4.31 -6.08
N LYS A 35 -1.14 -5.04 -6.15
CA LYS A 35 -1.69 -5.51 -7.43
C LYS A 35 -2.74 -4.53 -7.94
N THR A 36 -3.04 -4.63 -9.21
CA THR A 36 -4.21 -3.97 -9.80
C THR A 36 -5.48 -4.51 -9.12
N GLY A 37 -6.38 -3.63 -8.79
CA GLY A 37 -7.57 -3.97 -8.02
C GLY A 37 -7.38 -3.68 -6.54
N ASP A 38 -8.09 -4.40 -5.71
CA ASP A 38 -8.14 -4.14 -4.28
C ASP A 38 -7.01 -4.82 -3.52
N ASN A 39 -6.37 -4.06 -2.64
CA ASN A 39 -5.36 -4.56 -1.71
C ASN A 39 -5.83 -4.23 -0.30
N LEU A 40 -6.01 -5.24 0.52
CA LEU A 40 -6.44 -5.05 1.90
C LEU A 40 -5.25 -4.74 2.80
N VAL A 41 -5.40 -3.75 3.63
CA VAL A 41 -4.45 -3.42 4.69
C VAL A 41 -5.08 -3.80 6.03
N GLY A 42 -4.39 -4.60 6.80
CA GLY A 42 -4.89 -5.06 8.08
C GLY A 42 -3.83 -5.49 9.06
N ARG A 43 -4.27 -5.82 10.27
CA ARG A 43 -3.33 -6.19 11.34
C ARG A 43 -2.75 -7.58 11.16
N GLY A 44 -3.54 -8.56 10.84
CA GLY A 44 -3.08 -9.94 10.76
C GLY A 44 -3.38 -10.61 9.44
N THR A 45 -4.10 -9.95 8.57
CA THR A 45 -4.51 -10.47 7.26
C THR A 45 -4.44 -9.37 6.23
N GLY A 46 -4.41 -9.77 4.97
CA GLY A 46 -4.43 -8.83 3.87
C GLY A 46 -3.12 -8.81 3.09
N ASP A 47 -3.12 -8.03 2.04
CA ASP A 47 -1.97 -7.87 1.15
C ASP A 47 -0.86 -7.06 1.80
N VAL A 48 -1.24 -6.17 2.70
CA VAL A 48 -0.33 -5.37 3.52
C VAL A 48 -0.72 -5.62 4.98
N SER A 49 0.18 -6.21 5.74
CA SER A 49 -0.16 -6.71 7.08
C SER A 49 0.84 -6.20 8.12
N PHE A 50 0.29 -5.74 9.25
CA PHE A 50 1.08 -5.25 10.38
C PHE A 50 0.65 -6.00 11.66
N PRO A 51 1.05 -7.27 11.81
CA PRO A 51 0.52 -8.12 12.89
C PRO A 51 0.92 -7.67 14.29
N HIS A 52 1.95 -6.85 14.41
CA HIS A 52 2.44 -6.37 15.70
C HIS A 52 1.96 -4.97 16.07
N ASP A 53 1.15 -4.34 15.22
CA ASP A 53 0.63 -3.01 15.48
C ASP A 53 -0.81 -3.09 15.96
N GLY A 54 -1.01 -2.91 17.27
CA GLY A 54 -2.33 -2.97 17.88
C GLY A 54 -3.26 -1.82 17.50
N TYR A 55 -2.73 -0.77 16.87
CA TYR A 55 -3.54 0.36 16.39
C TYR A 55 -4.05 0.15 14.97
N VAL A 56 -3.61 -0.89 14.31
CA VAL A 56 -4.13 -1.28 12.99
C VAL A 56 -5.28 -2.25 13.19
N SER A 57 -6.43 -1.92 12.62
CA SER A 57 -7.61 -2.79 12.67
C SER A 57 -7.42 -4.01 11.78
N SER A 58 -8.16 -5.10 12.05
CA SER A 58 -8.04 -6.34 11.26
C SER A 58 -8.32 -6.10 9.77
N LYS A 59 -9.31 -5.27 9.47
CA LYS A 59 -9.58 -4.75 8.14
C LYS A 59 -9.55 -3.24 8.23
N HIS A 60 -8.39 -2.68 8.01
CA HIS A 60 -8.18 -1.26 8.28
C HIS A 60 -8.52 -0.38 7.08
N ALA A 61 -7.99 -0.70 5.93
CA ALA A 61 -8.20 0.09 4.72
C ALA A 61 -8.07 -0.78 3.47
N THR A 62 -8.59 -0.27 2.37
CA THR A 62 -8.40 -0.87 1.05
C THR A 62 -7.69 0.12 0.16
N LEU A 63 -6.64 -0.34 -0.51
CA LEU A 63 -5.92 0.39 -1.53
C LEU A 63 -6.31 -0.18 -2.88
N THR A 64 -7.01 0.59 -3.69
CA THR A 64 -7.49 0.13 -4.99
C THR A 64 -6.73 0.80 -6.11
N ILE A 65 -6.09 0.00 -6.96
CA ILE A 65 -5.30 0.48 -8.08
C ILE A 65 -6.01 0.14 -9.38
N GLY A 66 -6.23 1.15 -10.21
CA GLY A 66 -6.81 0.96 -11.53
C GLY A 66 -6.71 2.24 -12.35
N ASP A 67 -6.61 2.09 -13.65
CA ASP A 67 -6.59 3.21 -14.60
C ASP A 67 -5.54 4.27 -14.26
N GLY A 68 -4.38 3.82 -13.78
CA GLY A 68 -3.29 4.73 -13.44
C GLY A 68 -3.52 5.53 -12.17
N SER A 69 -4.49 5.16 -11.35
CA SER A 69 -4.80 5.89 -10.12
C SER A 69 -4.86 4.93 -8.93
N LEU A 70 -4.70 5.49 -7.75
CA LEU A 70 -4.83 4.78 -6.49
C LEU A 70 -5.91 5.45 -5.66
N HIS A 71 -6.82 4.64 -5.15
CA HIS A 71 -7.86 5.09 -4.23
C HIS A 71 -7.67 4.42 -2.88
N VAL A 72 -7.84 5.18 -1.81
CA VAL A 72 -7.75 4.69 -0.44
C VAL A 72 -9.11 4.81 0.21
N ARG A 73 -9.55 3.73 0.85
CA ARG A 73 -10.81 3.73 1.58
C ARG A 73 -10.59 3.13 2.96
N ASP A 74 -10.96 3.88 4.00
CA ASP A 74 -10.97 3.35 5.35
C ASP A 74 -12.16 2.39 5.51
N MET A 75 -11.91 1.27 6.15
CA MET A 75 -12.90 0.20 6.30
C MET A 75 -13.61 0.26 7.66
N GLY A 76 -13.78 1.46 8.21
CA GLY A 76 -14.36 1.63 9.53
C GLY A 76 -13.37 1.32 10.64
N SER A 77 -12.11 1.62 10.43
CA SER A 77 -11.06 1.36 11.41
C SER A 77 -11.25 2.15 12.69
N ALA A 78 -10.69 1.64 13.79
CA ALA A 78 -10.80 2.28 15.09
C ALA A 78 -10.03 3.60 15.15
N ASN A 79 -8.90 3.70 14.43
CA ASN A 79 -8.01 4.86 14.52
C ASN A 79 -7.93 5.69 13.24
N GLY A 80 -8.64 5.29 12.20
CA GLY A 80 -8.71 6.04 10.96
C GLY A 80 -7.53 5.80 10.03
N THR A 81 -7.68 6.30 8.81
CA THR A 81 -6.64 6.30 7.78
C THR A 81 -6.48 7.73 7.31
N TYR A 82 -5.25 8.21 7.26
CA TYR A 82 -4.95 9.60 6.94
C TYR A 82 -4.00 9.66 5.76
N LEU A 83 -4.20 10.64 4.92
CA LEU A 83 -3.37 10.86 3.76
C LEU A 83 -2.65 12.19 3.92
N ARG A 84 -1.32 12.13 3.82
CA ARG A 84 -0.50 13.32 3.75
C ARG A 84 -0.10 13.52 2.30
N VAL A 85 -0.76 14.46 1.64
CA VAL A 85 -0.52 14.72 0.23
C VAL A 85 0.56 15.78 0.04
N ASN A 86 1.25 15.64 -1.07
CA ASN A 86 2.31 16.55 -1.44
C ASN A 86 1.78 17.58 -2.47
N GLY A 87 0.73 18.31 -2.06
CA GLY A 87 0.18 19.40 -2.86
C GLY A 87 -0.77 18.99 -3.96
N SER A 88 -1.22 17.74 -3.99
CA SER A 88 -2.15 17.24 -5.00
C SER A 88 -3.35 16.57 -4.34
N ALA A 89 -4.51 16.63 -5.01
CA ALA A 89 -5.70 15.93 -4.55
C ALA A 89 -5.68 14.43 -4.89
N LYS A 90 -4.76 14.00 -5.75
CA LYS A 90 -4.58 12.59 -6.09
C LYS A 90 -3.38 12.06 -5.36
N ILE A 91 -3.45 10.80 -4.94
CA ILE A 91 -2.32 10.14 -4.33
C ILE A 91 -1.27 9.92 -5.41
N GLY A 92 -0.09 10.48 -5.19
CA GLY A 92 1.00 10.39 -6.13
C GLY A 92 2.30 10.01 -5.45
N GLN A 93 3.36 10.06 -6.21
CA GLN A 93 4.69 9.75 -5.70
C GLN A 93 5.05 10.69 -4.55
N GLY A 94 5.48 10.13 -3.45
CA GLY A 94 5.89 10.88 -2.27
C GLY A 94 4.77 11.11 -1.26
N ASP A 95 3.53 10.78 -1.60
CA ASP A 95 2.43 10.90 -0.66
C ASP A 95 2.51 9.79 0.39
N LEU A 96 2.09 10.09 1.60
CA LEU A 96 2.18 9.17 2.72
C LEU A 96 0.79 8.82 3.23
N LEU A 97 0.59 7.53 3.51
CA LEU A 97 -0.59 7.02 4.20
C LEU A 97 -0.23 6.75 5.65
N LEU A 98 -1.06 7.25 6.55
CA LEU A 98 -0.90 7.00 7.97
C LEU A 98 -2.09 6.19 8.46
N LEU A 99 -1.81 5.04 9.06
CA LEU A 99 -2.83 4.17 9.64
C LEU A 99 -2.23 3.42 10.83
N GLY A 100 -2.95 3.43 11.94
CA GLY A 100 -2.38 2.93 13.19
C GLY A 100 -1.12 3.72 13.52
N GLU A 101 -0.03 3.03 13.78
CA GLU A 101 1.29 3.64 13.96
C GLU A 101 2.16 3.50 12.71
N GLN A 102 1.58 3.09 11.59
CA GLN A 102 2.31 2.84 10.36
C GLN A 102 2.27 4.02 9.43
N ILE A 103 3.37 4.22 8.73
CA ILE A 103 3.49 5.18 7.65
C ILE A 103 3.90 4.42 6.41
N LEU A 104 3.14 4.60 5.34
CA LEU A 104 3.39 3.95 4.04
C LEU A 104 3.56 5.00 2.96
N ARG A 105 4.61 4.84 2.17
CA ARG A 105 4.76 5.60 0.92
C ARG A 105 4.36 4.69 -0.24
N ILE A 106 3.51 5.17 -1.12
CA ILE A 106 3.08 4.40 -2.27
C ILE A 106 3.91 4.80 -3.46
N ASP A 107 4.67 3.86 -3.97
CA ASP A 107 5.53 4.08 -5.12
C ASP A 107 4.99 3.29 -6.32
N PRO A 108 4.80 3.94 -7.49
CA PRO A 108 4.48 3.19 -8.71
C PRO A 108 5.67 2.33 -9.13
N LEU A 109 5.35 1.24 -9.77
CA LEU A 109 6.40 0.38 -10.36
C LEU A 109 6.93 0.98 -11.65
#